data_c6fe87929333f9489cdb41a47ab8f233
#
_entry.id   c6fe87929333f9489cdb41a47ab8f233
#
_cell.length_a   1.000
_cell.length_b   1.000
_cell.length_c   1.000
_cell.angle_alpha   90.00
_cell.angle_beta   90.00
_cell.angle_gamma   90.00
#
_symmetry.space_group_name_H-M   'P 1'
#
loop_
_entity.id
_entity.type
_entity.pdbx_description
1 polymer ?
#
loop_
_entity_poly.entity_id
_entity_poly.type
_entity_poly.pdbx_seq_one_letter_code
_entity_poly.pdbx_strand_id
1 'polypeptide(L)'
;MGQLTTPFCCVVIRKAFGVAGGANHKPGSHHFRAAWPSGDWGSLPIEGGIEVAYKAEIAEAKDPDAHLAKIKERLNRLRSPFRSAEYFEIEEIIDPRKTRSYLCKWAKLARKALRTDPPNFGYRP
;
A
#
# COMPACT_ATOMS: atom_id res chain seq x y z
N MET A 1 -0.08 -0.39 14.91
CA MET A 1 -1.20 -0.67 13.97
C MET A 1 -1.96 -1.95 14.32
N GLY A 2 -1.32 -3.10 14.57
CA GLY A 2 -1.98 -4.37 14.87
C GLY A 2 -2.98 -4.39 16.04
N GLN A 3 -2.85 -3.45 16.97
CA GLN A 3 -3.71 -3.33 18.15
C GLN A 3 -4.84 -2.28 18.04
N LEU A 4 -4.93 -1.59 16.88
CA LEU A 4 -5.99 -0.61 16.67
C LEU A 4 -7.34 -1.31 16.51
N THR A 5 -8.28 -0.98 17.38
CA THR A 5 -9.68 -1.44 17.32
C THR A 5 -10.57 -0.45 16.56
N THR A 6 -10.07 0.78 16.38
CA THR A 6 -10.78 1.84 15.65
C THR A 6 -10.82 1.53 14.16
N PRO A 7 -11.95 1.72 13.49
CA PRO A 7 -12.03 1.67 12.03
C PRO A 7 -11.01 2.61 11.39
N PHE A 8 -10.37 2.12 10.35
CA PHE A 8 -9.25 2.83 9.71
C PHE A 8 -9.46 2.94 8.19
N CYS A 9 -9.31 4.13 7.64
CA CYS A 9 -9.33 4.37 6.21
C CYS A 9 -7.99 4.94 5.76
N CYS A 10 -7.42 4.32 4.73
CA CYS A 10 -6.19 4.78 4.09
C CYS A 10 -6.47 5.14 2.64
N VAL A 11 -5.98 6.28 2.20
CA VAL A 11 -5.99 6.67 0.78
C VAL A 11 -4.55 6.86 0.33
N VAL A 12 -4.09 5.98 -0.56
CA VAL A 12 -2.76 6.09 -1.16
C VAL A 12 -2.80 7.12 -2.28
N ILE A 13 -2.22 8.28 -2.03
CA ILE A 13 -2.26 9.41 -2.97
C ILE A 13 -1.12 9.30 -3.99
N ARG A 14 0.08 8.94 -3.51
CA ARG A 14 1.29 8.87 -4.33
C ARG A 14 2.20 7.75 -3.80
N LYS A 15 3.42 8.06 -3.40
CA LYS A 15 4.45 7.07 -3.00
C LYS A 15 4.24 6.58 -1.56
N ALA A 16 4.15 5.27 -1.37
CA ALA A 16 4.07 4.60 -0.07
C ALA A 16 4.86 3.29 -0.10
N PHE A 17 6.15 3.35 0.26
CA PHE A 17 7.06 2.20 0.18
C PHE A 17 7.51 1.68 1.53
N GLY A 18 7.97 0.42 1.54
CA GLY A 18 8.54 -0.24 2.69
C GLY A 18 7.53 -0.44 3.81
N VAL A 19 8.02 -0.36 5.05
CA VAL A 19 7.20 -0.55 6.26
C VAL A 19 6.03 0.44 6.32
N ALA A 20 6.23 1.69 5.90
CA ALA A 20 5.16 2.69 5.88
C ALA A 20 4.01 2.28 4.93
N GLY A 21 4.33 1.73 3.76
CA GLY A 21 3.33 1.20 2.84
C GLY A 21 2.57 -0.01 3.41
N GLY A 22 3.29 -0.94 4.04
CA GLY A 22 2.73 -2.12 4.67
C GLY A 22 1.95 -1.83 5.96
N ALA A 23 2.42 -0.87 6.77
CA ALA A 23 1.75 -0.51 8.02
C ALA A 23 0.34 0.08 7.82
N ASN A 24 0.06 0.60 6.64
CA ASN A 24 -1.26 1.11 6.28
C ASN A 24 -2.23 0.02 5.79
N HIS A 25 -1.82 -1.24 5.85
CA HIS A 25 -2.66 -2.39 5.58
C HIS A 25 -2.87 -3.18 6.88
N LYS A 26 -4.12 -3.25 7.36
CA LYS A 26 -4.47 -4.01 8.56
C LYS A 26 -5.48 -5.11 8.21
N PRO A 27 -5.07 -6.37 8.17
CA PRO A 27 -6.01 -7.47 7.99
C PRO A 27 -6.94 -7.61 9.20
N GLY A 28 -8.20 -7.94 8.95
CA GLY A 28 -9.13 -8.41 9.98
C GLY A 28 -9.89 -7.37 10.81
N SER A 29 -9.88 -6.08 10.46
CA SER A 29 -10.74 -5.06 11.07
C SER A 29 -11.53 -4.29 10.02
N HIS A 30 -12.46 -3.42 10.43
CA HIS A 30 -13.16 -2.49 9.56
C HIS A 30 -12.15 -1.50 8.95
N HIS A 31 -11.44 -1.99 7.96
CA HIS A 31 -10.34 -1.31 7.29
C HIS A 31 -10.73 -1.09 5.84
N PHE A 32 -10.48 0.11 5.36
CA PHE A 32 -10.73 0.50 3.99
C PHE A 32 -9.49 1.13 3.41
N ARG A 33 -9.04 0.62 2.28
CA ARG A 33 -7.88 1.14 1.57
C ARG A 33 -8.28 1.50 0.15
N ALA A 34 -8.19 2.77 -0.18
CA ALA A 34 -8.38 3.26 -1.52
C ALA A 34 -7.08 3.84 -2.07
N ALA A 35 -7.01 4.03 -3.37
CA ALA A 35 -5.90 4.72 -4.00
C ALA A 35 -6.38 5.70 -5.06
N TRP A 36 -5.58 6.74 -5.30
CA TRP A 36 -5.69 7.52 -6.50
C TRP A 36 -5.00 6.79 -7.66
N PRO A 37 -5.33 7.11 -8.93
CA PRO A 37 -4.61 6.56 -10.09
C PRO A 37 -3.10 6.85 -10.07
N SER A 38 -2.67 7.88 -9.33
CA SER A 38 -1.27 8.25 -9.09
C SER A 38 -0.61 7.49 -7.95
N GLY A 39 -1.34 6.60 -7.27
CA GLY A 39 -0.83 5.77 -6.19
C GLY A 39 0.27 4.84 -6.67
N ASP A 40 1.33 4.73 -5.85
CA ASP A 40 2.50 3.95 -6.16
C ASP A 40 3.08 3.39 -4.84
N TRP A 41 3.05 2.08 -4.68
CA TRP A 41 3.47 1.44 -3.45
C TRP A 41 4.13 0.09 -3.70
N GLY A 42 4.88 -0.38 -2.72
CA GLY A 42 5.58 -1.64 -2.76
C GLY A 42 6.58 -1.78 -1.62
N SER A 43 7.34 -2.87 -1.63
CA SER A 43 8.37 -3.11 -0.62
C SER A 43 9.58 -2.18 -0.78
N LEU A 44 9.91 -1.78 -2.02
CA LEU A 44 11.07 -0.93 -2.32
C LEU A 44 10.73 0.11 -3.39
N PRO A 45 11.24 1.35 -3.25
CA PRO A 45 11.20 2.32 -4.33
C PRO A 45 12.10 1.84 -5.48
N ILE A 46 11.66 2.05 -6.72
CA ILE A 46 12.47 1.66 -7.88
C ILE A 46 13.72 2.53 -7.98
N GLU A 47 13.56 3.84 -7.78
CA GLU A 47 14.67 4.77 -7.79
C GLU A 47 15.49 4.65 -6.49
N GLY A 48 16.73 4.24 -6.59
CA GLY A 48 17.69 4.13 -5.48
C GLY A 48 17.55 2.88 -4.60
N GLY A 49 16.41 2.20 -4.62
CA GLY A 49 16.20 1.00 -3.82
C GLY A 49 16.63 -0.28 -4.52
N ILE A 50 16.48 -0.33 -5.84
CA ILE A 50 16.78 -1.52 -6.63
C ILE A 50 18.28 -1.78 -6.70
N GLU A 51 19.08 -0.73 -6.93
CA GLU A 51 20.53 -0.85 -7.00
C GLU A 51 21.13 -1.43 -5.71
N VAL A 52 20.50 -1.14 -4.57
CA VAL A 52 20.92 -1.68 -3.27
C VAL A 52 20.44 -3.12 -3.08
N ALA A 53 19.16 -3.37 -3.35
CA ALA A 53 18.54 -4.67 -3.11
C ALA A 53 19.07 -5.78 -4.05
N TYR A 54 19.39 -5.42 -5.30
CA TYR A 54 19.85 -6.35 -6.33
C TYR A 54 21.34 -6.20 -6.65
N LYS A 55 22.11 -5.57 -5.74
CA LYS A 55 23.53 -5.26 -5.95
C LYS A 55 24.36 -6.48 -6.36
N ALA A 56 24.18 -7.61 -5.70
CA ALA A 56 24.92 -8.83 -6.02
C ALA A 56 24.55 -9.38 -7.40
N GLU A 57 23.25 -9.48 -7.69
CA GLU A 57 22.71 -9.97 -8.96
C GLU A 57 23.15 -9.11 -10.15
N ILE A 58 23.17 -7.79 -9.96
CA ILE A 58 23.63 -6.84 -10.97
C ILE A 58 25.13 -6.97 -11.22
N ALA A 59 25.93 -7.15 -10.15
CA ALA A 59 27.40 -7.28 -10.26
C ALA A 59 27.85 -8.57 -10.97
N GLU A 60 27.07 -9.65 -10.85
CA GLU A 60 27.34 -10.94 -11.48
C GLU A 60 26.86 -11.02 -12.94
N ALA A 61 26.08 -10.05 -13.39
CA ALA A 61 25.54 -10.02 -14.75
C ALA A 61 26.63 -9.69 -15.78
N LYS A 62 26.56 -10.33 -16.97
CA LYS A 62 27.46 -10.02 -18.07
C LYS A 62 27.36 -8.56 -18.55
N ASP A 63 26.16 -7.98 -18.45
CA ASP A 63 25.86 -6.59 -18.75
C ASP A 63 25.00 -6.04 -17.59
N PRO A 64 25.63 -5.37 -16.60
CA PRO A 64 24.96 -4.84 -15.43
C PRO A 64 23.85 -3.83 -15.75
N ASP A 65 24.08 -2.95 -16.74
CA ASP A 65 23.12 -1.90 -17.09
C ASP A 65 21.88 -2.47 -17.77
N ALA A 66 22.06 -3.40 -18.70
CA ALA A 66 20.92 -4.10 -19.33
C ALA A 66 20.16 -4.96 -18.33
N HIS A 67 20.85 -5.58 -17.37
CA HIS A 67 20.21 -6.38 -16.32
C HIS A 67 19.40 -5.50 -15.37
N LEU A 68 19.95 -4.37 -14.92
CA LEU A 68 19.25 -3.37 -14.11
C LEU A 68 17.99 -2.84 -14.81
N ALA A 69 18.10 -2.55 -16.11
CA ALA A 69 16.96 -2.09 -16.91
C ALA A 69 15.81 -3.14 -16.94
N LYS A 70 16.14 -4.43 -17.08
CA LYS A 70 15.16 -5.53 -17.04
C LYS A 70 14.48 -5.65 -15.68
N ILE A 71 15.26 -5.52 -14.59
CA ILE A 71 14.71 -5.53 -13.23
C ILE A 71 13.74 -4.35 -13.05
N LYS A 72 14.15 -3.16 -13.45
CA LYS A 72 13.30 -1.95 -13.39
C LYS A 72 12.01 -2.11 -14.18
N GLU A 73 12.09 -2.63 -15.39
CA GLU A 73 10.91 -2.88 -16.23
C GLU A 73 9.95 -3.90 -15.58
N ARG A 74 10.49 -5.03 -15.09
CA ARG A 74 9.71 -6.06 -14.40
C ARG A 74 8.95 -5.48 -13.20
N LEU A 75 9.63 -4.72 -12.36
CA LEU A 75 9.04 -4.13 -11.16
C LEU A 75 8.04 -3.02 -11.50
N ASN A 76 8.29 -2.21 -12.52
CA ASN A 76 7.35 -1.21 -13.00
C ASN A 76 6.01 -1.81 -13.46
N ARG A 77 6.03 -2.97 -14.12
CA ARG A 77 4.82 -3.68 -14.52
C ARG A 77 3.97 -4.12 -13.32
N LEU A 78 4.59 -4.35 -12.16
CA LEU A 78 3.91 -4.79 -10.94
C LEU A 78 3.33 -3.64 -10.10
N ARG A 79 3.76 -2.41 -10.35
CA ARG A 79 3.45 -1.23 -9.51
C ARG A 79 2.12 -0.55 -9.81
N SER A 80 1.36 -1.03 -10.81
CA SER A 80 0.10 -0.39 -11.18
C SER A 80 -0.93 -0.47 -10.05
N PRO A 81 -1.54 0.65 -9.59
CA PRO A 81 -2.63 0.62 -8.62
C PRO A 81 -3.83 -0.17 -9.14
N PHE A 82 -4.06 -0.18 -10.45
CA PHE A 82 -5.13 -0.97 -11.08
C PHE A 82 -4.90 -2.47 -10.91
N ARG A 83 -3.65 -2.92 -11.02
CA ARG A 83 -3.31 -4.32 -10.76
C ARG A 83 -3.59 -4.71 -9.30
N SER A 84 -3.25 -3.87 -8.34
CA SER A 84 -3.58 -4.12 -6.94
C SER A 84 -5.08 -4.15 -6.69
N ALA A 85 -5.86 -3.37 -7.43
CA ALA A 85 -7.31 -3.42 -7.37
C ALA A 85 -7.86 -4.73 -7.95
N GLU A 86 -7.30 -5.23 -9.04
CA GLU A 86 -7.67 -6.53 -9.64
C GLU A 86 -7.44 -7.69 -8.67
N TYR A 87 -6.42 -7.60 -7.82
CA TYR A 87 -6.11 -8.59 -6.77
C TYR A 87 -6.78 -8.32 -5.42
N PHE A 88 -7.67 -7.33 -5.34
CA PHE A 88 -8.35 -6.93 -4.11
C PHE A 88 -7.40 -6.52 -2.96
N GLU A 89 -6.20 -6.03 -3.29
CA GLU A 89 -5.28 -5.46 -2.31
C GLU A 89 -5.71 -4.05 -1.87
N ILE A 90 -6.53 -3.40 -2.68
CA ILE A 90 -7.24 -2.16 -2.38
C ILE A 90 -8.70 -2.29 -2.80
N GLU A 91 -9.60 -1.65 -2.08
CA GLU A 91 -11.04 -1.76 -2.32
C GLU A 91 -11.50 -0.91 -3.49
N GLU A 92 -10.86 0.25 -3.71
CA GLU A 92 -11.31 1.18 -4.77
C GLU A 92 -10.19 2.10 -5.26
N ILE A 93 -10.17 2.35 -6.57
CA ILE A 93 -9.42 3.45 -7.17
C ILE A 93 -10.36 4.63 -7.33
N ILE A 94 -10.09 5.72 -6.61
CA ILE A 94 -10.96 6.88 -6.52
C ILE A 94 -10.43 8.07 -7.31
N ASP A 95 -11.33 8.79 -7.98
CA ASP A 95 -11.02 10.10 -8.55
C ASP A 95 -10.62 11.05 -7.41
N PRO A 96 -9.46 11.74 -7.50
CA PRO A 96 -9.02 12.71 -6.51
C PRO A 96 -10.09 13.71 -6.08
N ARG A 97 -10.90 14.18 -7.00
CA ARG A 97 -12.01 15.13 -6.76
C ARG A 97 -13.12 14.56 -5.88
N LYS A 98 -13.25 13.23 -5.84
CA LYS A 98 -14.27 12.50 -5.05
C LYS A 98 -13.78 12.08 -3.68
N THR A 99 -12.51 12.30 -3.34
CA THR A 99 -11.90 11.85 -2.09
C THR A 99 -12.68 12.28 -0.86
N ARG A 100 -13.08 13.56 -0.79
CA ARG A 100 -13.87 14.07 0.35
C ARG A 100 -15.21 13.34 0.49
N SER A 101 -15.96 13.18 -0.60
CA SER A 101 -17.26 12.50 -0.54
C SER A 101 -17.11 11.03 -0.17
N TYR A 102 -16.05 10.37 -0.65
CA TYR A 102 -15.69 9.02 -0.31
C TYR A 102 -15.42 8.88 1.20
N LEU A 103 -14.53 9.72 1.75
CA LEU A 103 -14.20 9.71 3.17
C LEU A 103 -15.42 10.02 4.05
N CYS A 104 -16.31 10.92 3.63
CA CYS A 104 -17.55 11.20 4.36
C CYS A 104 -18.51 9.99 4.39
N LYS A 105 -18.64 9.26 3.28
CA LYS A 105 -19.43 8.03 3.22
C LYS A 105 -18.83 6.96 4.14
N TRP A 106 -17.52 6.74 4.01
CA TRP A 106 -16.80 5.80 4.86
C TRP A 106 -16.95 6.16 6.35
N ALA A 107 -16.77 7.41 6.74
CA ALA A 107 -16.89 7.85 8.14
C ALA A 107 -18.28 7.59 8.73
N LYS A 108 -19.34 7.75 7.93
CA LYS A 108 -20.72 7.42 8.35
C LYS A 108 -20.87 5.90 8.63
N LEU A 109 -20.26 5.05 7.82
CA LEU A 109 -20.26 3.60 8.03
C LEU A 109 -19.39 3.20 9.22
N ALA A 110 -18.18 3.74 9.30
CA ALA A 110 -17.22 3.48 10.36
C ALA A 110 -17.75 3.86 11.74
N ARG A 111 -18.51 4.96 11.83
CA ARG A 111 -19.15 5.37 13.08
C ARG A 111 -20.11 4.32 13.65
N LYS A 112 -20.78 3.55 12.80
CA LYS A 112 -21.67 2.44 13.22
C LYS A 112 -20.88 1.23 13.73
N ALA A 113 -19.63 1.10 13.30
CA ALA A 113 -18.75 0.00 13.69
C ALA A 113 -17.79 0.37 14.84
N LEU A 114 -17.86 1.60 15.34
CA LEU A 114 -17.09 2.02 16.52
C LEU A 114 -17.50 1.16 17.72
N ARG A 115 -16.51 0.47 18.27
CA ARG A 115 -16.67 -0.27 19.54
C ARG A 115 -16.41 0.70 20.69
N THR A 116 -17.30 0.67 21.66
CA THR A 116 -17.18 1.41 22.92
C THR A 116 -16.48 0.61 24.01
N ASP A 117 -16.27 -0.69 23.75
CA ASP A 117 -15.59 -1.59 24.68
C ASP A 117 -14.09 -1.24 24.78
N PRO A 118 -13.46 -1.47 25.94
CA PRO A 118 -12.01 -1.30 26.06
C PRO A 118 -11.28 -2.22 25.09
N PRO A 119 -10.17 -1.78 24.50
CA PRO A 119 -9.41 -2.58 23.52
C PRO A 119 -8.90 -3.87 24.17
N ASN A 120 -9.20 -4.99 23.56
CA ASN A 120 -8.61 -6.26 23.96
C ASN A 120 -7.23 -6.37 23.32
N PHE A 121 -6.18 -6.19 24.11
CA PHE A 121 -4.79 -6.30 23.66
C PHE A 121 -4.41 -7.78 23.45
N GLY A 122 -4.98 -8.40 22.43
CA GLY A 122 -4.67 -9.79 22.06
C GLY A 122 -3.31 -9.98 21.39
N TYR A 123 -2.59 -8.91 21.12
CA TYR A 123 -1.27 -8.96 20.49
C TYR A 123 -0.21 -8.53 21.49
N ARG A 124 0.54 -9.50 21.99
CA ARG A 124 1.81 -9.25 22.70
C ARG A 124 2.92 -9.43 21.68
N PRO A 125 3.87 -8.46 21.51
CA PRO A 125 5.05 -8.64 20.69
C PRO A 125 5.95 -9.74 21.26
#